data_22915b96197750fc1539be2db597def0
#
_entry.id   22915b96197750fc1539be2db597def0
#
_cell.length_a   1.000
_cell.length_b   1.000
_cell.length_c   1.000
_cell.angle_alpha   90.00
_cell.angle_beta   90.00
_cell.angle_gamma   90.00
#
_symmetry.space_group_name_H-M   'P 1'
#
loop_
_entity.id
_entity.type
_entity.pdbx_description
1 polymer ?
#
loop_
_entity_poly.entity_id
_entity_poly.type
_entity_poly.pdbx_seq_one_letter_code
_entity_poly.pdbx_strand_id
1 'polypeptide(L)'
;DFDSICKELRGVVGDDWVMTATDKLASYDDPYSPGLAEDYAPSGAILPASVEEIKGVLGIANRYSMPLWTVSLGRNYAYGGAAPCLKGSMVLDLKRMTKIEVDPSLAYAIVEPGVTYLDLYKFLQDKKYPLWLDCTDPGWGSVLGNTLEHGIGYTPYGDHAGHQCGMEVVLASGEVLRTGLGAMDGNPAWPLYKYAYGPTLDGLFMQSNFGVVTKIGVWLMPEPEFFSVVEIMARREEDIVPLIDVLRALRLDGTVSTATIANWM
;
A
#
# COMPACT_ATOMS: atom_id res chain seq x y z
N ASP A 1 -12.00 19.21 -23.77
CA ASP A 1 -11.59 18.20 -24.75
C ASP A 1 -10.55 17.24 -24.12
N PHE A 2 -10.85 15.95 -24.14
CA PHE A 2 -10.02 14.92 -23.49
C PHE A 2 -8.58 14.86 -24.03
N ASP A 3 -8.41 15.01 -25.34
CA ASP A 3 -7.09 15.00 -25.98
C ASP A 3 -6.21 16.17 -25.52
N SER A 4 -6.82 17.34 -25.30
CA SER A 4 -6.11 18.50 -24.75
C SER A 4 -5.64 18.24 -23.32
N ILE A 5 -6.47 17.64 -22.48
CA ILE A 5 -6.10 17.24 -21.11
C ILE A 5 -4.95 16.24 -21.14
N CYS A 6 -5.05 15.21 -21.99
CA CYS A 6 -3.98 14.22 -22.15
C CYS A 6 -2.66 14.84 -22.62
N LYS A 7 -2.71 15.85 -23.47
CA LYS A 7 -1.51 16.58 -23.90
C LYS A 7 -0.87 17.35 -22.74
N GLU A 8 -1.66 18.01 -21.90
CA GLU A 8 -1.13 18.69 -20.71
C GLU A 8 -0.53 17.68 -19.72
N LEU A 9 -1.21 16.55 -19.49
CA LEU A 9 -0.70 15.47 -18.64
C LEU A 9 0.64 14.92 -19.13
N ARG A 10 0.78 14.70 -20.46
CA ARG A 10 2.05 14.30 -21.08
C ARG A 10 3.16 15.34 -20.87
N GLY A 11 2.81 16.62 -20.85
CA GLY A 11 3.74 17.68 -20.50
C GLY A 11 4.29 17.61 -19.08
N VAL A 12 3.59 16.92 -18.15
CA VAL A 12 4.00 16.75 -16.77
C VAL A 12 4.79 15.46 -16.57
N VAL A 13 4.26 14.31 -17.03
CA VAL A 13 4.84 12.99 -16.72
C VAL A 13 5.64 12.38 -17.87
N GLY A 14 5.59 12.98 -19.06
CA GLY A 14 6.16 12.44 -20.30
C GLY A 14 5.17 11.63 -21.13
N ASP A 15 5.43 11.54 -22.43
CA ASP A 15 4.52 10.94 -23.42
C ASP A 15 4.22 9.46 -23.14
N ASP A 16 5.23 8.71 -22.75
CA ASP A 16 5.13 7.25 -22.49
C ASP A 16 4.29 6.92 -21.24
N TRP A 17 4.04 7.90 -20.38
CA TRP A 17 3.44 7.71 -19.07
C TRP A 17 1.98 8.18 -18.96
N VAL A 18 1.34 8.49 -20.09
CA VAL A 18 -0.10 8.70 -20.19
C VAL A 18 -0.68 7.69 -21.18
N MET A 19 -1.40 6.72 -20.66
CA MET A 19 -2.00 5.63 -21.43
C MET A 19 -3.47 5.91 -21.67
N THR A 20 -3.90 5.83 -22.92
CA THR A 20 -5.31 6.03 -23.33
C THR A 20 -5.81 4.93 -24.28
N ALA A 21 -4.91 4.07 -24.77
CA ALA A 21 -5.26 2.98 -25.66
C ALA A 21 -5.92 1.83 -24.88
N THR A 22 -7.02 1.29 -25.39
CA THR A 22 -7.85 0.27 -24.73
C THR A 22 -7.06 -1.00 -24.38
N ASP A 23 -6.15 -1.44 -25.28
CA ASP A 23 -5.30 -2.60 -25.05
C ASP A 23 -4.35 -2.44 -23.86
N LYS A 24 -3.88 -1.21 -23.63
CA LYS A 24 -3.02 -0.88 -22.48
C LYS A 24 -3.82 -0.76 -21.17
N LEU A 25 -5.11 -0.41 -21.26
CA LEU A 25 -5.97 -0.23 -20.09
C LEU A 25 -6.52 -1.54 -19.54
N ALA A 26 -6.46 -2.64 -20.28
CA ALA A 26 -6.88 -3.97 -19.81
C ALA A 26 -6.14 -4.43 -18.54
N SER A 27 -4.94 -3.90 -18.27
CA SER A 27 -4.21 -4.18 -17.03
C SER A 27 -4.81 -3.53 -15.78
N TYR A 28 -5.75 -2.64 -15.93
CA TYR A 28 -6.49 -1.98 -14.85
C TYR A 28 -7.91 -2.54 -14.67
N ASP A 29 -8.26 -3.59 -15.39
CA ASP A 29 -9.49 -4.33 -15.15
C ASP A 29 -9.37 -5.11 -13.83
N ASP A 30 -10.49 -5.24 -13.13
CA ASP A 30 -10.57 -6.08 -11.95
C ASP A 30 -11.45 -7.31 -12.25
N PRO A 31 -10.84 -8.51 -12.35
CA PRO A 31 -11.58 -9.73 -12.66
C PRO A 31 -12.53 -10.17 -11.55
N TYR A 32 -12.44 -9.56 -10.37
CA TYR A 32 -13.26 -9.87 -9.20
C TYR A 32 -14.32 -8.82 -8.90
N SER A 33 -14.39 -7.73 -9.68
CA SER A 33 -15.44 -6.72 -9.52
C SER A 33 -16.82 -7.31 -9.77
N PRO A 34 -17.81 -6.99 -8.96
CA PRO A 34 -19.20 -7.35 -9.25
C PRO A 34 -19.70 -6.54 -10.44
N GLY A 35 -20.31 -7.19 -11.43
CA GLY A 35 -20.86 -6.53 -12.63
C GLY A 35 -19.97 -6.73 -13.86
N LEU A 36 -20.13 -5.85 -14.84
CA LEU A 36 -19.38 -5.92 -16.08
C LEU A 36 -18.10 -5.07 -15.98
N ALA A 37 -17.00 -5.53 -16.57
CA ALA A 37 -15.73 -4.77 -16.60
C ALA A 37 -15.90 -3.36 -17.18
N GLU A 38 -16.81 -3.20 -18.15
CA GLU A 38 -17.13 -1.89 -18.74
C GLU A 38 -17.73 -0.88 -17.76
N ASP A 39 -18.33 -1.32 -16.65
CA ASP A 39 -18.90 -0.44 -15.63
C ASP A 39 -17.83 0.26 -14.80
N TYR A 40 -16.61 -0.30 -14.80
CA TYR A 40 -15.46 0.17 -14.06
C TYR A 40 -14.30 0.62 -14.96
N ALA A 41 -14.54 0.71 -16.27
CA ALA A 41 -13.51 1.02 -17.24
C ALA A 41 -12.92 2.42 -17.04
N PRO A 42 -11.57 2.57 -16.90
CA PRO A 42 -10.94 3.88 -16.84
C PRO A 42 -10.92 4.56 -18.21
N SER A 43 -10.85 5.91 -18.23
CA SER A 43 -10.59 6.68 -19.44
C SER A 43 -9.11 6.69 -19.84
N GLY A 44 -8.22 6.39 -18.92
CA GLY A 44 -6.79 6.35 -19.13
C GLY A 44 -6.06 6.09 -17.82
N ALA A 45 -4.73 6.03 -17.91
CA ALA A 45 -3.85 5.93 -16.76
C ALA A 45 -2.67 6.91 -16.87
N ILE A 46 -2.27 7.46 -15.74
CA ILE A 46 -1.16 8.42 -15.60
C ILE A 46 -0.17 7.83 -14.60
N LEU A 47 1.10 7.79 -14.97
CA LEU A 47 2.14 7.15 -14.18
C LEU A 47 3.20 8.18 -13.76
N PRO A 48 3.01 8.92 -12.66
CA PRO A 48 4.00 9.85 -12.15
C PRO A 48 5.17 9.10 -11.48
N ALA A 49 6.36 9.72 -11.49
CA ALA A 49 7.57 9.21 -10.85
C ALA A 49 8.01 10.05 -9.64
N SER A 50 7.33 11.15 -9.35
CA SER A 50 7.73 12.07 -8.28
C SER A 50 6.55 12.83 -7.69
N VAL A 51 6.77 13.40 -6.49
CA VAL A 51 5.82 14.30 -5.83
C VAL A 51 5.49 15.50 -6.72
N GLU A 52 6.47 16.05 -7.43
CA GLU A 52 6.24 17.22 -8.28
C GLU A 52 5.38 16.86 -9.51
N GLU A 53 5.57 15.67 -10.09
CA GLU A 53 4.68 15.19 -11.16
C GLU A 53 3.25 14.97 -10.63
N ILE A 54 3.08 14.41 -9.42
CA ILE A 54 1.76 14.25 -8.79
C ILE A 54 1.09 15.63 -8.60
N LYS A 55 1.79 16.63 -8.08
CA LYS A 55 1.26 18.00 -7.95
C LYS A 55 0.80 18.56 -9.28
N GLY A 56 1.60 18.37 -10.35
CA GLY A 56 1.24 18.79 -11.69
C GLY A 56 -0.04 18.13 -12.19
N VAL A 57 -0.16 16.80 -12.00
CA VAL A 57 -1.36 16.02 -12.35
C VAL A 57 -2.57 16.50 -11.55
N LEU A 58 -2.45 16.70 -10.24
CA LEU A 58 -3.53 17.20 -9.40
C LEU A 58 -3.98 18.61 -9.82
N GLY A 59 -3.05 19.49 -10.18
CA GLY A 59 -3.37 20.82 -10.71
C GLY A 59 -4.20 20.77 -12.00
N ILE A 60 -3.90 19.84 -12.89
CA ILE A 60 -4.67 19.60 -14.12
C ILE A 60 -6.03 18.99 -13.76
N ALA A 61 -6.05 17.96 -12.91
CA ALA A 61 -7.28 17.28 -12.48
C ALA A 61 -8.29 18.25 -11.85
N ASN A 62 -7.83 19.13 -10.97
CA ASN A 62 -8.66 20.17 -10.36
C ASN A 62 -9.24 21.14 -11.37
N ARG A 63 -8.42 21.61 -12.32
CA ARG A 63 -8.84 22.57 -13.34
C ARG A 63 -9.94 22.04 -14.26
N TYR A 64 -9.89 20.75 -14.56
CA TYR A 64 -10.83 20.09 -15.47
C TYR A 64 -11.90 19.27 -14.73
N SER A 65 -11.91 19.27 -13.40
CA SER A 65 -12.78 18.41 -12.58
C SER A 65 -12.66 16.93 -12.99
N MET A 66 -11.44 16.47 -13.28
CA MET A 66 -11.15 15.13 -13.75
C MET A 66 -11.04 14.18 -12.56
N PRO A 67 -11.88 13.14 -12.44
CA PRO A 67 -11.79 12.21 -11.35
C PRO A 67 -10.53 11.33 -11.48
N LEU A 68 -9.82 11.15 -10.37
CA LEU A 68 -8.66 10.29 -10.27
C LEU A 68 -8.95 9.08 -9.41
N TRP A 69 -8.43 7.93 -9.80
CA TRP A 69 -8.39 6.71 -9.03
C TRP A 69 -6.94 6.32 -8.75
N THR A 70 -6.51 6.49 -7.51
CA THR A 70 -5.10 6.28 -7.15
C THR A 70 -4.85 4.83 -6.77
N VAL A 71 -3.81 4.23 -7.37
CA VAL A 71 -3.31 2.90 -7.03
C VAL A 71 -1.80 2.94 -6.84
N SER A 72 -1.28 2.12 -5.93
CA SER A 72 0.16 1.91 -5.78
C SER A 72 0.69 1.02 -6.91
N LEU A 73 0.22 -0.23 -6.96
CA LEU A 73 0.52 -1.22 -8.01
C LEU A 73 -0.75 -1.82 -8.64
N GLY A 74 -1.93 -1.53 -8.09
CA GLY A 74 -3.19 -2.10 -8.56
C GLY A 74 -3.30 -3.63 -8.42
N ARG A 75 -2.64 -4.19 -7.41
CA ARG A 75 -2.56 -5.66 -7.20
C ARG A 75 -3.33 -6.12 -5.97
N ASN A 76 -4.49 -5.54 -5.73
CA ASN A 76 -5.36 -5.92 -4.62
C ASN A 76 -6.37 -6.99 -5.09
N TYR A 77 -5.87 -8.19 -5.30
CA TYR A 77 -6.66 -9.30 -5.83
C TYR A 77 -7.80 -9.67 -4.89
N ALA A 78 -9.01 -9.83 -5.43
CA ALA A 78 -10.26 -10.14 -4.75
C ALA A 78 -10.85 -9.02 -3.87
N TYR A 79 -10.23 -7.84 -3.81
CA TYR A 79 -10.68 -6.74 -2.95
C TYR A 79 -10.83 -5.40 -3.69
N GLY A 80 -11.04 -5.42 -5.00
CA GLY A 80 -11.25 -4.22 -5.79
C GLY A 80 -10.15 -3.87 -6.79
N GLY A 81 -9.03 -4.60 -6.83
CA GLY A 81 -7.99 -4.51 -7.88
C GLY A 81 -7.55 -3.10 -8.23
N ALA A 82 -7.34 -2.85 -9.53
CA ALA A 82 -6.90 -1.56 -10.09
C ALA A 82 -8.04 -0.75 -10.73
N ALA A 83 -9.20 -1.35 -10.92
CA ALA A 83 -10.33 -0.72 -11.59
C ALA A 83 -10.93 0.42 -10.75
N PRO A 84 -11.24 1.56 -11.35
CA PRO A 84 -11.84 2.68 -10.62
C PRO A 84 -13.30 2.39 -10.26
N CYS A 85 -13.74 2.86 -9.08
CA CYS A 85 -15.14 2.77 -8.67
C CYS A 85 -16.08 3.65 -9.51
N LEU A 86 -15.55 4.70 -10.15
CA LEU A 86 -16.30 5.60 -11.01
C LEU A 86 -15.80 5.43 -12.45
N LYS A 87 -16.68 4.91 -13.32
CA LYS A 87 -16.40 4.78 -14.77
C LYS A 87 -15.88 6.07 -15.36
N GLY A 88 -14.84 5.96 -16.15
CA GLY A 88 -14.23 7.11 -16.82
C GLY A 88 -13.22 7.89 -16.00
N SER A 89 -12.94 7.49 -14.74
CA SER A 89 -11.83 8.08 -14.00
C SER A 89 -10.49 7.81 -14.68
N MET A 90 -9.51 8.71 -14.47
CA MET A 90 -8.11 8.41 -14.81
C MET A 90 -7.45 7.69 -13.66
N VAL A 91 -6.80 6.57 -13.95
CA VAL A 91 -6.00 5.86 -12.93
C VAL A 91 -4.69 6.62 -12.71
N LEU A 92 -4.40 6.96 -11.47
CA LEU A 92 -3.11 7.50 -11.03
C LEU A 92 -2.28 6.33 -10.46
N ASP A 93 -1.41 5.78 -11.29
CA ASP A 93 -0.61 4.59 -10.99
C ASP A 93 0.79 4.97 -10.53
N LEU A 94 1.08 4.75 -9.26
CA LEU A 94 2.30 5.19 -8.60
C LEU A 94 3.47 4.21 -8.71
N LYS A 95 3.38 3.18 -9.53
CA LYS A 95 4.39 2.10 -9.64
C LYS A 95 5.82 2.56 -9.98
N ARG A 96 6.00 3.77 -10.53
CA ARG A 96 7.32 4.33 -10.85
C ARG A 96 8.07 4.86 -9.63
N MET A 97 7.39 5.08 -8.52
CA MET A 97 7.96 5.55 -7.27
C MET A 97 8.45 4.35 -6.45
N THR A 98 9.74 4.05 -6.51
CA THR A 98 10.32 2.78 -6.01
C THR A 98 11.46 2.96 -5.02
N LYS A 99 11.59 4.13 -4.41
CA LYS A 99 12.67 4.40 -3.47
C LYS A 99 12.48 3.63 -2.16
N ILE A 100 13.58 3.07 -1.64
CA ILE A 100 13.68 2.37 -0.37
C ILE A 100 14.78 3.02 0.45
N GLU A 101 14.49 3.40 1.69
CA GLU A 101 15.45 3.83 2.69
C GLU A 101 15.29 2.94 3.93
N VAL A 102 16.39 2.44 4.50
CA VAL A 102 16.37 1.58 5.69
C VAL A 102 17.39 2.05 6.69
N ASP A 103 16.97 2.20 7.94
CA ASP A 103 17.89 2.30 9.07
C ASP A 103 17.95 0.96 9.80
N PRO A 104 19.05 0.19 9.66
CA PRO A 104 19.14 -1.14 10.26
C PRO A 104 19.34 -1.10 11.77
N SER A 105 19.80 0.01 12.34
CA SER A 105 20.00 0.15 13.77
C SER A 105 18.72 0.45 14.54
N LEU A 106 17.79 1.12 13.85
CA LEU A 106 16.48 1.51 14.39
C LEU A 106 15.33 0.64 13.85
N ALA A 107 15.67 -0.31 12.96
CA ALA A 107 14.76 -1.33 12.42
C ALA A 107 13.48 -0.74 11.77
N TYR A 108 13.64 0.23 10.88
CA TYR A 108 12.56 0.73 10.05
C TYR A 108 12.97 0.86 8.58
N ALA A 109 11.99 0.87 7.71
CA ALA A 109 12.11 1.26 6.31
C ALA A 109 11.18 2.42 6.00
N ILE A 110 11.60 3.33 5.09
CA ILE A 110 10.72 4.28 4.42
C ILE A 110 10.62 3.84 2.97
N VAL A 111 9.39 3.63 2.50
CA VAL A 111 9.15 3.10 1.16
C VAL A 111 8.17 3.96 0.37
N GLU A 112 8.36 3.99 -0.94
CA GLU A 112 7.44 4.60 -1.90
C GLU A 112 6.41 3.59 -2.43
N PRO A 113 5.31 4.04 -3.08
CA PRO A 113 4.16 3.20 -3.46
C PRO A 113 4.48 2.01 -4.38
N GLY A 114 5.47 2.16 -5.26
CA GLY A 114 5.87 1.13 -6.22
C GLY A 114 6.75 0.01 -5.62
N VAL A 115 7.13 0.13 -4.35
CA VAL A 115 7.96 -0.89 -3.67
C VAL A 115 7.11 -2.10 -3.31
N THR A 116 7.51 -3.27 -3.82
CA THR A 116 6.90 -4.56 -3.44
C THR A 116 7.54 -5.14 -2.18
N TYR A 117 6.86 -6.09 -1.53
CA TYR A 117 7.45 -6.87 -0.44
C TYR A 117 8.71 -7.61 -0.90
N LEU A 118 8.72 -8.15 -2.12
CA LEU A 118 9.90 -8.79 -2.70
C LEU A 118 11.06 -7.82 -2.92
N ASP A 119 10.79 -6.58 -3.33
CA ASP A 119 11.84 -5.56 -3.50
C ASP A 119 12.48 -5.20 -2.16
N LEU A 120 11.65 -4.96 -1.13
CA LEU A 120 12.15 -4.66 0.22
C LEU A 120 12.91 -5.86 0.79
N TYR A 121 12.40 -7.09 0.64
CA TYR A 121 13.10 -8.30 1.05
C TYR A 121 14.48 -8.42 0.39
N LYS A 122 14.55 -8.28 -0.94
CA LYS A 122 15.81 -8.32 -1.68
C LYS A 122 16.77 -7.22 -1.23
N PHE A 123 16.26 -6.02 -1.01
CA PHE A 123 17.07 -4.90 -0.50
C PHE A 123 17.74 -5.25 0.84
N LEU A 124 16.98 -5.83 1.80
CA LEU A 124 17.51 -6.25 3.09
C LEU A 124 18.59 -7.34 2.92
N GLN A 125 18.34 -8.34 2.06
CA GLN A 125 19.29 -9.43 1.80
C GLN A 125 20.58 -8.91 1.13
N ASP A 126 20.48 -8.08 0.10
CA ASP A 126 21.63 -7.52 -0.62
C ASP A 126 22.51 -6.65 0.29
N LYS A 127 21.88 -5.93 1.23
CA LYS A 127 22.59 -5.13 2.25
C LYS A 127 23.06 -5.95 3.43
N LYS A 128 22.65 -7.22 3.55
CA LYS A 128 22.94 -8.12 4.68
C LYS A 128 22.48 -7.51 6.02
N TYR A 129 21.32 -6.86 6.01
CA TYR A 129 20.73 -6.38 7.23
C TYR A 129 20.01 -7.54 7.93
N PRO A 130 20.27 -7.79 9.23
CA PRO A 130 19.65 -8.88 9.97
C PRO A 130 18.21 -8.48 10.40
N LEU A 131 17.41 -8.12 9.41
CA LEU A 131 16.06 -7.62 9.60
C LEU A 131 15.07 -8.41 8.72
N TRP A 132 13.87 -8.51 9.23
CA TRP A 132 12.76 -9.18 8.59
C TRP A 132 11.57 -8.23 8.44
N LEU A 133 10.77 -8.47 7.40
CA LEU A 133 9.51 -7.76 7.20
C LEU A 133 8.35 -8.74 7.30
N ASP A 134 7.19 -8.27 7.77
CA ASP A 134 5.95 -9.00 7.56
C ASP A 134 5.51 -8.85 6.11
N CYS A 135 4.82 -9.82 5.57
CA CYS A 135 4.42 -9.89 4.18
C CYS A 135 3.00 -10.44 4.06
N THR A 136 2.21 -9.88 3.15
CA THR A 136 0.97 -10.51 2.69
C THR A 136 1.28 -11.70 1.77
N ASP A 137 0.30 -12.57 1.49
CA ASP A 137 0.49 -13.75 0.64
C ASP A 137 1.19 -13.46 -0.69
N PRO A 138 0.75 -12.49 -1.52
CA PRO A 138 1.46 -12.16 -2.75
C PRO A 138 2.60 -11.17 -2.49
N GLY A 139 3.82 -11.67 -2.45
CA GLY A 139 5.03 -10.84 -2.25
C GLY A 139 5.27 -9.74 -3.31
N TRP A 140 4.57 -9.77 -4.42
CA TRP A 140 4.56 -8.69 -5.44
C TRP A 140 3.56 -7.57 -5.16
N GLY A 141 2.84 -7.63 -4.05
CA GLY A 141 1.99 -6.53 -3.55
C GLY A 141 2.84 -5.34 -3.10
N SER A 142 2.25 -4.13 -3.15
CA SER A 142 2.89 -2.93 -2.61
C SER A 142 2.89 -2.94 -1.10
N VAL A 143 4.04 -2.68 -0.47
CA VAL A 143 4.13 -2.51 0.99
C VAL A 143 3.23 -1.36 1.44
N LEU A 144 3.35 -0.21 0.79
CA LEU A 144 2.55 0.98 1.09
C LEU A 144 1.06 0.74 0.82
N GLY A 145 0.71 0.22 -0.38
CA GLY A 145 -0.68 0.01 -0.77
C GLY A 145 -1.40 -0.97 0.15
N ASN A 146 -0.77 -2.09 0.49
CA ASN A 146 -1.34 -3.07 1.41
C ASN A 146 -1.53 -2.49 2.83
N THR A 147 -0.57 -1.68 3.30
CA THR A 147 -0.69 -1.00 4.60
C THR A 147 -1.89 -0.05 4.63
N LEU A 148 -2.10 0.74 3.55
CA LEU A 148 -3.22 1.67 3.45
C LEU A 148 -4.58 0.96 3.38
N GLU A 149 -4.61 -0.28 2.89
CA GLU A 149 -5.82 -1.11 2.80
C GLU A 149 -6.05 -1.98 4.04
N HIS A 150 -5.37 -1.71 5.16
CA HIS A 150 -5.41 -2.52 6.38
C HIS A 150 -5.08 -4.00 6.12
N GLY A 151 -4.14 -4.25 5.20
CA GLY A 151 -3.66 -5.59 4.93
C GLY A 151 -3.02 -6.24 6.13
N ILE A 152 -3.03 -7.55 6.15
CA ILE A 152 -2.49 -8.37 7.24
C ILE A 152 -1.43 -9.34 6.75
N GLY A 153 -0.57 -9.74 7.66
CA GLY A 153 0.38 -10.84 7.52
C GLY A 153 0.35 -11.74 8.74
N TYR A 154 1.31 -12.65 8.84
CA TYR A 154 1.25 -13.80 9.75
C TYR A 154 2.38 -13.82 10.77
N THR A 155 3.12 -12.74 10.93
CA THR A 155 4.12 -12.57 11.98
C THR A 155 3.58 -11.66 13.10
N PRO A 156 4.33 -11.43 14.19
CA PRO A 156 3.92 -10.45 15.21
C PRO A 156 3.66 -9.03 14.68
N TYR A 157 4.21 -8.67 13.51
CA TYR A 157 3.98 -7.38 12.84
C TYR A 157 2.89 -7.45 11.75
N GLY A 158 2.07 -8.49 11.79
CA GLY A 158 1.03 -8.75 10.80
C GLY A 158 -0.11 -7.73 10.72
N ASP A 159 -0.28 -6.87 11.71
CA ASP A 159 -1.09 -5.66 11.57
C ASP A 159 -0.24 -4.57 10.89
N HIS A 160 -0.27 -4.52 9.55
CA HIS A 160 0.57 -3.62 8.79
C HIS A 160 0.27 -2.16 9.08
N ALA A 161 -1.00 -1.78 9.24
CA ALA A 161 -1.40 -0.43 9.64
C ALA A 161 -0.93 -0.11 11.08
N GLY A 162 -0.96 -1.09 11.97
CA GLY A 162 -0.43 -0.99 13.32
C GLY A 162 1.08 -0.76 13.38
N HIS A 163 1.82 -1.31 12.43
CA HIS A 163 3.29 -1.20 12.34
C HIS A 163 3.78 -0.16 11.32
N GLN A 164 2.88 0.66 10.77
CA GLN A 164 3.21 1.84 9.99
C GLN A 164 3.54 3.02 10.91
N CYS A 165 4.49 3.88 10.55
CA CYS A 165 4.83 5.09 11.28
C CYS A 165 5.29 6.21 10.35
N GLY A 166 4.48 7.25 10.24
CA GLY A 166 4.72 8.40 9.38
C GLY A 166 4.30 8.20 7.93
N MET A 167 3.60 9.19 7.40
CA MET A 167 3.19 9.27 5.99
C MET A 167 3.58 10.60 5.39
N GLU A 168 4.01 10.59 4.13
CA GLU A 168 4.05 11.78 3.28
C GLU A 168 2.89 11.70 2.29
N VAL A 169 2.10 12.75 2.23
CA VAL A 169 0.84 12.80 1.49
C VAL A 169 0.77 14.07 0.66
N VAL A 170 0.43 13.96 -0.61
CA VAL A 170 0.07 15.10 -1.45
C VAL A 170 -1.44 15.29 -1.38
N LEU A 171 -1.88 16.41 -0.82
CA LEU A 171 -3.29 16.77 -0.73
C LEU A 171 -3.85 17.19 -2.09
N ALA A 172 -5.16 17.21 -2.24
CA ALA A 172 -5.81 17.65 -3.48
C ALA A 172 -5.43 19.08 -3.90
N SER A 173 -5.05 19.94 -2.95
CA SER A 173 -4.51 21.28 -3.21
C SER A 173 -3.11 21.29 -3.84
N GLY A 174 -2.41 20.15 -3.83
CA GLY A 174 -0.99 20.04 -4.21
C GLY A 174 -0.01 20.31 -3.05
N GLU A 175 -0.51 20.62 -1.85
CA GLU A 175 0.32 20.76 -0.66
C GLU A 175 0.83 19.40 -0.18
N VAL A 176 2.05 19.37 0.35
CA VAL A 176 2.63 18.16 0.95
C VAL A 176 2.45 18.21 2.45
N LEU A 177 1.76 17.20 2.97
CA LEU A 177 1.59 16.97 4.40
C LEU A 177 2.49 15.79 4.82
N ARG A 178 3.16 15.93 5.96
CA ARG A 178 3.81 14.80 6.64
C ARG A 178 3.16 14.61 8.01
N THR A 179 2.70 13.40 8.27
CA THR A 179 2.00 13.06 9.50
C THR A 179 2.95 12.91 10.68
N GLY A 180 2.42 12.95 11.89
CA GLY A 180 3.18 12.75 13.11
C GLY A 180 4.35 13.74 13.26
N LEU A 181 5.50 13.25 13.66
CA LEU A 181 6.71 14.07 13.84
C LEU A 181 7.32 14.56 12.52
N GLY A 182 6.86 14.06 11.37
CA GLY A 182 7.25 14.53 10.05
C GLY A 182 6.75 15.94 9.73
N ALA A 183 5.80 16.50 10.51
CA ALA A 183 5.40 17.90 10.45
C ALA A 183 6.56 18.87 10.79
N MET A 184 7.58 18.39 11.48
CA MET A 184 8.82 19.12 11.75
C MET A 184 9.86 18.70 10.71
N ASP A 185 10.29 19.64 9.86
CA ASP A 185 11.25 19.37 8.81
C ASP A 185 12.53 18.71 9.34
N GLY A 186 12.92 17.62 8.68
CA GLY A 186 14.15 16.89 9.01
C GLY A 186 14.12 16.14 10.35
N ASN A 187 12.96 15.95 10.97
CA ASN A 187 12.87 15.23 12.24
C ASN A 187 13.18 13.73 12.05
N PRO A 188 14.28 13.23 12.63
CA PRO A 188 14.69 11.82 12.46
C PRO A 188 13.76 10.83 13.17
N ALA A 189 12.92 11.29 14.09
CA ALA A 189 11.95 10.44 14.79
C ALA A 189 10.64 10.22 14.01
N TRP A 190 10.53 10.78 12.80
CA TRP A 190 9.33 10.61 11.96
C TRP A 190 8.93 9.15 11.75
N PRO A 191 9.84 8.22 11.38
CA PRO A 191 9.48 6.81 11.19
C PRO A 191 9.53 5.99 12.49
N LEU A 192 9.82 6.60 13.65
CA LEU A 192 10.05 5.89 14.91
C LEU A 192 8.92 6.05 15.91
N TYR A 193 8.26 7.20 15.92
CA TYR A 193 7.25 7.52 16.92
C TYR A 193 5.98 8.05 16.26
N LYS A 194 4.88 7.28 16.38
CA LYS A 194 3.60 7.56 15.72
C LYS A 194 2.92 8.84 16.16
N TYR A 195 3.14 9.22 17.41
CA TYR A 195 2.36 10.26 18.06
C TYR A 195 3.14 11.57 18.10
N ALA A 196 2.45 12.67 17.80
CA ALA A 196 2.94 14.01 17.95
C ALA A 196 1.98 14.82 18.82
N TYR A 197 1.95 16.12 18.68
CA TYR A 197 0.96 16.95 19.34
C TYR A 197 -0.35 16.95 18.55
N GLY A 198 -1.47 16.71 19.25
CA GLY A 198 -2.79 16.68 18.63
C GLY A 198 -3.20 15.31 18.10
N PRO A 199 -4.24 15.25 17.25
CA PRO A 199 -4.77 14.00 16.72
C PRO A 199 -3.81 13.35 15.73
N THR A 200 -3.81 12.00 15.70
CA THR A 200 -3.10 11.23 14.69
C THR A 200 -3.85 11.30 13.36
N LEU A 201 -3.17 11.74 12.30
CA LEU A 201 -3.80 11.98 10.99
C LEU A 201 -3.70 10.78 10.03
N ASP A 202 -2.84 9.81 10.31
CA ASP A 202 -2.57 8.66 9.42
C ASP A 202 -3.86 7.95 8.99
N GLY A 203 -4.80 7.73 9.92
CA GLY A 203 -6.08 7.09 9.64
C GLY A 203 -6.99 7.82 8.64
N LEU A 204 -6.76 9.12 8.40
CA LEU A 204 -7.50 9.85 7.37
C LEU A 204 -7.12 9.44 5.96
N PHE A 205 -5.92 8.88 5.79
CA PHE A 205 -5.38 8.51 4.48
C PHE A 205 -5.42 6.99 4.22
N MET A 206 -5.88 6.21 5.19
CA MET A 206 -6.12 4.78 5.03
C MET A 206 -7.51 4.55 4.45
N GLN A 207 -7.63 3.68 3.44
CA GLN A 207 -8.86 3.37 2.71
C GLN A 207 -9.66 4.63 2.34
N SER A 208 -8.99 5.66 1.86
CA SER A 208 -9.59 6.97 1.62
C SER A 208 -9.07 7.63 0.35
N ASN A 209 -9.74 8.72 -0.04
CA ASN A 209 -9.37 9.57 -1.17
C ASN A 209 -8.99 11.00 -0.77
N PHE A 210 -8.60 11.23 0.50
CA PHE A 210 -8.26 12.56 0.99
C PHE A 210 -6.87 13.04 0.57
N GLY A 211 -6.04 12.18 0.02
CA GLY A 211 -4.72 12.53 -0.48
C GLY A 211 -4.01 11.35 -1.15
N VAL A 212 -2.92 11.66 -1.83
CA VAL A 212 -2.05 10.67 -2.48
C VAL A 212 -0.87 10.41 -1.56
N VAL A 213 -0.80 9.23 -0.96
CA VAL A 213 0.31 8.85 -0.08
C VAL A 213 1.53 8.50 -0.94
N THR A 214 2.63 9.20 -0.74
CA THR A 214 3.85 9.08 -1.53
C THR A 214 5.00 8.38 -0.80
N LYS A 215 4.94 8.34 0.53
CA LYS A 215 5.88 7.56 1.37
C LYS A 215 5.19 7.10 2.63
N ILE A 216 5.62 5.95 3.14
CA ILE A 216 5.33 5.51 4.50
C ILE A 216 6.57 4.98 5.18
N GLY A 217 6.65 5.14 6.50
CA GLY A 217 7.55 4.38 7.36
C GLY A 217 6.89 3.07 7.78
N VAL A 218 7.64 1.99 7.80
CA VAL A 218 7.22 0.67 8.31
C VAL A 218 8.29 0.12 9.25
N TRP A 219 7.86 -0.47 10.34
CA TRP A 219 8.78 -1.11 11.28
C TRP A 219 9.15 -2.51 10.81
N LEU A 220 10.42 -2.86 11.04
CA LEU A 220 10.98 -4.15 10.68
C LEU A 220 11.25 -4.96 11.93
N MET A 221 11.19 -6.28 11.81
CA MET A 221 11.54 -7.21 12.90
C MET A 221 13.02 -7.59 12.81
N PRO A 222 13.67 -7.96 13.92
CA PRO A 222 14.91 -8.71 13.85
C PRO A 222 14.72 -10.02 13.09
N GLU A 223 15.70 -10.39 12.26
CA GLU A 223 15.69 -11.71 11.61
C GLU A 223 15.70 -12.81 12.68
N PRO A 224 14.75 -13.74 12.66
CA PRO A 224 14.69 -14.80 13.66
C PRO A 224 15.84 -15.79 13.47
N GLU A 225 16.39 -16.31 14.58
CA GLU A 225 17.40 -17.38 14.54
C GLU A 225 16.85 -18.66 13.92
N PHE A 226 15.56 -18.87 14.06
CA PHE A 226 14.86 -20.04 13.52
C PHE A 226 13.43 -19.69 13.11
N PHE A 227 13.01 -20.18 11.96
CA PHE A 227 11.65 -20.06 11.46
C PHE A 227 11.10 -21.44 11.11
N SER A 228 9.87 -21.71 11.52
CA SER A 228 9.17 -22.93 11.18
C SER A 228 7.72 -22.65 10.86
N VAL A 229 7.23 -23.28 9.80
CA VAL A 229 5.81 -23.29 9.45
C VAL A 229 5.19 -24.55 10.04
N VAL A 230 4.12 -24.39 10.80
CA VAL A 230 3.35 -25.49 11.38
C VAL A 230 1.95 -25.47 10.79
N GLU A 231 1.58 -26.58 10.16
CA GLU A 231 0.21 -26.82 9.69
C GLU A 231 -0.51 -27.73 10.66
N ILE A 232 -1.67 -27.31 11.15
CA ILE A 232 -2.55 -28.10 12.00
C ILE A 232 -3.78 -28.50 11.20
N MET A 233 -3.97 -29.78 10.98
CA MET A 233 -5.06 -30.31 10.18
C MET A 233 -6.12 -30.96 11.08
N ALA A 234 -7.32 -30.37 11.12
CA ALA A 234 -8.50 -30.99 11.70
C ALA A 234 -9.11 -31.97 10.70
N ARG A 235 -9.28 -33.22 11.10
CA ARG A 235 -9.76 -34.28 10.18
C ARG A 235 -11.28 -34.41 10.16
N ARG A 236 -11.97 -33.84 11.12
CA ARG A 236 -13.43 -33.92 11.27
C ARG A 236 -13.96 -32.53 11.59
N GLU A 237 -15.17 -32.24 11.15
CA GLU A 237 -15.82 -30.95 11.38
C GLU A 237 -15.99 -30.65 12.87
N GLU A 238 -16.29 -31.65 13.68
CA GLU A 238 -16.42 -31.51 15.14
C GLU A 238 -15.12 -31.11 15.87
N ASP A 239 -13.94 -31.23 15.20
CA ASP A 239 -12.66 -30.86 15.79
C ASP A 239 -12.41 -29.33 15.69
N ILE A 240 -13.21 -28.59 14.90
CA ILE A 240 -13.02 -27.13 14.67
C ILE A 240 -13.25 -26.34 15.97
N VAL A 241 -14.32 -26.62 16.72
CA VAL A 241 -14.65 -25.88 17.94
C VAL A 241 -13.57 -26.06 19.00
N PRO A 242 -13.14 -27.31 19.37
CA PRO A 242 -12.02 -27.50 20.28
C PRO A 242 -10.72 -26.80 19.79
N LEU A 243 -10.42 -26.85 18.52
CA LEU A 243 -9.25 -26.17 17.97
C LEU A 243 -9.30 -24.64 18.19
N ILE A 244 -10.44 -24.02 17.90
CA ILE A 244 -10.66 -22.58 18.11
C ILE A 244 -10.54 -22.23 19.60
N ASP A 245 -11.07 -23.06 20.49
CA ASP A 245 -10.99 -22.84 21.95
C ASP A 245 -9.54 -22.86 22.45
N VAL A 246 -8.72 -23.79 21.97
CA VAL A 246 -7.28 -23.84 22.28
C VAL A 246 -6.56 -22.61 21.71
N LEU A 247 -6.78 -22.28 20.43
CA LEU A 247 -6.13 -21.14 19.80
C LEU A 247 -6.53 -19.82 20.49
N ARG A 248 -7.78 -19.69 20.89
CA ARG A 248 -8.26 -18.51 21.64
C ARG A 248 -7.52 -18.37 23.00
N ALA A 249 -7.35 -19.47 23.73
CA ALA A 249 -6.61 -19.43 24.99
C ALA A 249 -5.15 -19.01 24.78
N LEU A 250 -4.46 -19.58 23.79
CA LEU A 250 -3.09 -19.23 23.43
C LEU A 250 -2.96 -17.79 22.91
N ARG A 251 -4.00 -17.26 22.28
CA ARG A 251 -4.05 -15.87 21.84
C ARG A 251 -4.22 -14.91 23.02
N LEU A 252 -5.03 -15.26 23.99
CA LEU A 252 -5.29 -14.45 25.19
C LEU A 252 -4.09 -14.39 26.13
N ASP A 253 -3.30 -15.43 26.23
CA ASP A 253 -2.10 -15.45 27.07
C ASP A 253 -0.83 -14.92 26.37
N GLY A 254 -0.94 -14.57 25.08
CA GLY A 254 0.16 -14.02 24.28
C GLY A 254 1.10 -15.05 23.67
N THR A 255 0.87 -16.35 23.87
CA THR A 255 1.68 -17.42 23.24
C THR A 255 1.58 -17.36 21.72
N VAL A 256 0.38 -17.10 21.19
CA VAL A 256 0.15 -16.83 19.77
C VAL A 256 -0.06 -15.33 19.58
N SER A 257 0.90 -14.67 18.99
CA SER A 257 0.89 -13.20 18.79
C SER A 257 0.46 -12.78 17.39
N THR A 258 0.26 -13.72 16.46
CA THR A 258 -0.08 -13.44 15.07
C THR A 258 -1.53 -13.81 14.72
N ALA A 259 -1.98 -13.45 13.52
CA ALA A 259 -3.21 -13.96 12.96
C ALA A 259 -3.10 -15.47 12.71
N THR A 260 -4.17 -16.20 13.03
CA THR A 260 -4.31 -17.62 12.69
C THR A 260 -5.35 -17.75 11.59
N ILE A 261 -5.04 -18.55 10.57
CA ILE A 261 -5.98 -18.82 9.47
C ILE A 261 -6.50 -20.24 9.63
N ALA A 262 -7.80 -20.41 9.49
CA ALA A 262 -8.45 -21.70 9.29
C ALA A 262 -9.09 -21.72 7.91
N ASN A 263 -8.71 -22.68 7.07
CA ASN A 263 -9.35 -22.94 5.79
C ASN A 263 -10.12 -24.22 5.85
N TRP A 264 -11.34 -24.23 5.30
CA TRP A 264 -12.11 -25.43 5.04
C TRP A 264 -11.89 -25.85 3.58
N MET A 265 -11.46 -27.07 3.33
CA MET A 265 -11.35 -27.67 1.99
C MET A 265 -12.38 -28.76 1.80
#